data_a931fb0389d89adccb4c3b4cef77a75c
#
_entry.id   a931fb0389d89adccb4c3b4cef77a75c
#
_cell.length_a   1.000
_cell.length_b   1.000
_cell.length_c   1.000
_cell.angle_alpha   90.00
_cell.angle_beta   90.00
_cell.angle_gamma   90.00
#
_symmetry.space_group_name_H-M   'P 1'
#
loop_
_entity.id
_entity.type
_entity.pdbx_description
1 polymer ?
#
loop_
_entity_poly.entity_id
_entity_poly.type
_entity_poly.pdbx_seq_one_letter_code
_entity_poly.pdbx_strand_id
1 'polypeptide(L)'
;MMESDLDRGPLAGGGAALDARFWADAWRAARKASTLYKIPTDPCRWRAFWDLFAPTYAQRNREARWLHEGVIARLADRGVVRSEDRVLDIGCGPGTYTLPLARRCRLITALDSAPAMLAALSAEAKREGVSGRIETDCRDWSEVTPAGRFDLVFGALTPAIKDAENLMRMNAASRRHCCLVGLKGGHHSSLRDGLWREVMGGDMESHAFDTQYPFNLLYQSGFLPEVTFLPYAKKVREASAYVRQ
;
A
#
# COMPACT_ATOMS: atom_id res chain seq x y z
N MET A 1 46.76 -15.42 -18.44
CA MET A 1 46.29 -15.21 -19.82
C MET A 1 45.26 -16.30 -20.09
N MET A 2 44.04 -16.02 -19.83
CA MET A 2 42.84 -16.75 -20.29
C MET A 2 41.70 -15.76 -20.28
N GLU A 3 41.54 -15.07 -21.42
CA GLU A 3 40.32 -14.35 -21.79
C GLU A 3 39.24 -15.39 -22.05
N SER A 4 38.17 -15.37 -21.32
CA SER A 4 36.94 -16.10 -21.65
C SER A 4 35.92 -15.12 -22.21
N ASP A 5 35.80 -15.15 -23.53
CA ASP A 5 34.73 -14.56 -24.32
C ASP A 5 33.36 -14.95 -23.73
N LEU A 6 32.67 -13.99 -23.14
CA LEU A 6 31.22 -14.05 -22.92
C LEU A 6 30.52 -13.21 -23.99
N ASP A 7 30.71 -13.62 -25.26
CA ASP A 7 29.83 -13.22 -26.35
C ASP A 7 28.52 -14.03 -26.23
N ARG A 8 27.58 -13.51 -25.43
CA ARG A 8 26.18 -13.94 -25.48
C ARG A 8 25.46 -13.01 -26.43
N GLY A 9 25.46 -13.38 -27.69
CA GLY A 9 24.61 -12.78 -28.70
C GLY A 9 23.13 -12.71 -28.22
N PRO A 10 22.31 -11.83 -28.77
CA PRO A 10 20.93 -11.65 -28.34
C PRO A 10 20.16 -12.95 -28.51
N LEU A 11 19.48 -13.40 -27.46
CA LEU A 11 18.53 -14.50 -27.53
C LEU A 11 17.39 -14.09 -28.47
N ALA A 12 17.53 -14.43 -29.73
CA ALA A 12 16.47 -14.29 -30.74
C ALA A 12 15.42 -15.36 -30.48
N GLY A 13 14.54 -15.09 -29.57
CA GLY A 13 13.29 -15.82 -29.36
C GLY A 13 12.17 -14.80 -29.34
N GLY A 14 11.24 -14.88 -30.31
CA GLY A 14 10.10 -13.98 -30.47
C GLY A 14 9.04 -14.10 -29.35
N GLY A 15 9.45 -14.00 -28.10
CA GLY A 15 8.57 -13.78 -26.95
C GLY A 15 8.25 -12.30 -26.85
N ALA A 16 7.01 -11.95 -26.53
CA ALA A 16 6.61 -10.59 -26.23
C ALA A 16 7.59 -9.99 -25.22
N ALA A 17 8.16 -8.82 -25.51
CA ALA A 17 9.08 -8.15 -24.61
C ALA A 17 8.40 -7.92 -23.24
N LEU A 18 9.03 -8.39 -22.18
CA LEU A 18 8.56 -8.19 -20.80
C LEU A 18 8.86 -6.75 -20.35
N ASP A 19 8.40 -5.79 -21.13
CA ASP A 19 8.59 -4.35 -20.90
C ASP A 19 7.60 -3.78 -19.85
N ALA A 20 7.71 -2.49 -19.57
CA ALA A 20 6.83 -1.80 -18.62
C ALA A 20 5.34 -1.91 -19.02
N ARG A 21 5.03 -1.90 -20.33
CA ARG A 21 3.66 -2.03 -20.84
C ARG A 21 3.09 -3.42 -20.56
N PHE A 22 3.89 -4.46 -20.80
CA PHE A 22 3.51 -5.84 -20.45
C PHE A 22 3.10 -5.94 -18.96
N TRP A 23 3.92 -5.40 -18.05
CA TRP A 23 3.67 -5.46 -16.62
C TRP A 23 2.48 -4.62 -16.18
N ALA A 24 2.24 -3.48 -16.82
CA ALA A 24 1.04 -2.66 -16.60
C ALA A 24 -0.23 -3.41 -17.00
N ASP A 25 -0.21 -4.08 -18.16
CA ASP A 25 -1.35 -4.84 -18.68
C ASP A 25 -1.58 -6.12 -17.85
N ALA A 26 -0.51 -6.82 -17.45
CA ALA A 26 -0.59 -7.98 -16.56
C ALA A 26 -1.20 -7.62 -15.20
N TRP A 27 -0.80 -6.48 -14.62
CA TRP A 27 -1.40 -6.00 -13.37
C TRP A 27 -2.88 -5.66 -13.53
N ARG A 28 -3.23 -5.00 -14.62
CA ARG A 28 -4.63 -4.70 -14.95
C ARG A 28 -5.46 -5.96 -15.12
N ALA A 29 -4.93 -6.97 -15.81
CA ALA A 29 -5.56 -8.28 -16.00
C ALA A 29 -5.76 -9.01 -14.67
N ALA A 30 -4.73 -9.09 -13.83
CA ALA A 30 -4.79 -9.69 -12.51
C ALA A 30 -5.84 -9.01 -11.61
N ARG A 31 -5.95 -7.67 -11.68
CA ARG A 31 -6.99 -6.94 -10.96
C ARG A 31 -8.39 -7.31 -11.44
N LYS A 32 -8.62 -7.36 -12.75
CA LYS A 32 -9.92 -7.75 -13.31
C LYS A 32 -10.32 -9.18 -12.92
N ALA A 33 -9.35 -10.09 -12.82
CA ALA A 33 -9.56 -11.45 -12.38
C ALA A 33 -9.81 -11.55 -10.87
N SER A 34 -9.31 -10.58 -10.09
CA SER A 34 -9.43 -10.57 -8.64
C SER A 34 -10.88 -10.53 -8.18
N THR A 35 -11.17 -11.31 -7.16
CA THR A 35 -12.50 -11.39 -6.53
C THR A 35 -12.96 -10.03 -6.00
N LEU A 36 -12.05 -9.23 -5.46
CA LEU A 36 -12.38 -7.89 -4.95
C LEU A 36 -12.80 -6.93 -6.07
N TYR A 37 -12.31 -7.12 -7.29
CA TYR A 37 -12.73 -6.30 -8.43
C TYR A 37 -14.17 -6.61 -8.89
N LYS A 38 -14.63 -7.83 -8.65
CA LYS A 38 -15.99 -8.28 -9.00
C LYS A 38 -17.06 -7.67 -8.08
N ILE A 39 -16.66 -7.10 -6.94
CA ILE A 39 -17.58 -6.35 -6.07
C ILE A 39 -17.74 -4.96 -6.69
N PRO A 40 -18.96 -4.56 -7.10
CA PRO A 40 -19.19 -3.23 -7.65
C PRO A 40 -18.77 -2.16 -6.64
N THR A 41 -17.75 -1.38 -6.99
CA THR A 41 -17.23 -0.32 -6.12
C THR A 41 -17.67 1.05 -6.66
N ASP A 42 -18.89 1.45 -6.33
CA ASP A 42 -19.26 2.85 -6.37
C ASP A 42 -18.37 3.62 -5.37
N PRO A 43 -17.65 4.68 -5.80
CA PRO A 43 -16.79 5.46 -4.92
C PRO A 43 -17.50 5.97 -3.65
N CYS A 44 -18.78 6.35 -3.75
CA CYS A 44 -19.56 6.80 -2.60
C CYS A 44 -19.81 5.67 -1.60
N ARG A 45 -20.18 4.47 -2.08
CA ARG A 45 -20.37 3.29 -1.22
C ARG A 45 -19.07 2.84 -0.58
N TRP A 46 -17.96 2.94 -1.31
CA TRP A 46 -16.65 2.59 -0.80
C TRP A 46 -16.20 3.54 0.31
N ARG A 47 -16.43 4.83 0.14
CA ARG A 47 -16.19 5.84 1.18
C ARG A 47 -17.05 5.57 2.41
N ALA A 48 -18.36 5.37 2.22
CA ALA A 48 -19.29 5.05 3.31
C ALA A 48 -18.91 3.78 4.07
N PHE A 49 -18.41 2.75 3.38
CA PHE A 49 -17.87 1.55 4.02
C PHE A 49 -16.69 1.89 4.96
N TRP A 50 -15.73 2.67 4.48
CA TRP A 50 -14.57 3.06 5.28
C TRP A 50 -14.95 3.98 6.44
N ASP A 51 -15.89 4.88 6.25
CA ASP A 51 -16.43 5.73 7.34
C ASP A 51 -17.07 4.88 8.45
N LEU A 52 -17.87 3.90 8.09
CA LEU A 52 -18.48 2.98 9.05
C LEU A 52 -17.42 2.10 9.74
N PHE A 53 -16.41 1.65 9.02
CA PHE A 53 -15.39 0.73 9.53
C PHE A 53 -14.29 1.41 10.34
N ALA A 54 -14.15 2.74 10.25
CA ALA A 54 -13.06 3.50 10.86
C ALA A 54 -12.83 3.22 12.35
N PRO A 55 -13.84 3.17 13.24
CA PRO A 55 -13.63 2.91 14.66
C PRO A 55 -13.01 1.53 14.94
N THR A 56 -13.56 0.49 14.29
CA THR A 56 -13.07 -0.89 14.40
C THR A 56 -11.65 -1.03 13.84
N TYR A 57 -11.40 -0.39 12.70
CA TYR A 57 -10.10 -0.42 12.06
C TYR A 57 -9.03 0.29 12.89
N ALA A 58 -9.35 1.44 13.47
CA ALA A 58 -8.45 2.17 14.37
C ALA A 58 -8.08 1.34 15.62
N GLN A 59 -9.05 0.64 16.22
CA GLN A 59 -8.79 -0.26 17.35
C GLN A 59 -7.84 -1.40 16.97
N ARG A 60 -8.13 -2.11 15.87
CA ARG A 60 -7.27 -3.22 15.38
C ARG A 60 -5.85 -2.78 15.09
N ASN A 61 -5.67 -1.57 14.56
CA ASN A 61 -4.35 -1.01 14.25
C ASN A 61 -3.54 -0.67 15.51
N ARG A 62 -4.20 -0.22 16.58
CA ARG A 62 -3.52 -0.04 17.88
C ARG A 62 -2.92 -1.32 18.40
N GLU A 63 -3.62 -2.44 18.25
CA GLU A 63 -3.14 -3.77 18.68
C GLU A 63 -1.93 -4.26 17.88
N ALA A 64 -1.82 -3.85 16.61
CA ALA A 64 -0.74 -4.23 15.71
C ALA A 64 0.37 -3.14 15.58
N ARG A 65 0.37 -2.15 16.44
CA ARG A 65 1.26 -0.96 16.38
C ARG A 65 2.75 -1.34 16.24
N TRP A 66 3.20 -2.32 16.98
CA TRP A 66 4.60 -2.76 16.99
C TRP A 66 5.11 -3.13 15.57
N LEU A 67 4.25 -3.72 14.74
CA LEU A 67 4.59 -4.08 13.37
C LEU A 67 4.80 -2.83 12.51
N HIS A 68 3.87 -1.88 12.60
CA HIS A 68 3.90 -0.65 11.81
C HIS A 68 5.08 0.24 12.21
N GLU A 69 5.35 0.34 13.49
CA GLU A 69 6.53 1.04 14.03
C GLU A 69 7.84 0.38 13.57
N GLY A 70 7.89 -0.95 13.51
CA GLY A 70 9.04 -1.70 13.00
C GLY A 70 9.34 -1.43 11.52
N VAL A 71 8.30 -1.30 10.69
CA VAL A 71 8.47 -0.90 9.28
C VAL A 71 9.10 0.49 9.19
N ILE A 72 8.55 1.46 9.91
CA ILE A 72 9.04 2.85 9.86
C ILE A 72 10.42 3.00 10.47
N ALA A 73 10.73 2.26 11.55
CA ALA A 73 12.08 2.23 12.11
C ALA A 73 13.10 1.79 11.07
N ARG A 74 12.82 0.71 10.34
CA ARG A 74 13.70 0.20 9.28
C ARG A 74 13.89 1.21 8.14
N LEU A 75 12.84 1.94 7.76
CA LEU A 75 12.96 3.01 6.75
C LEU A 75 13.84 4.15 7.25
N ALA A 76 13.75 4.50 8.54
CA ALA A 76 14.60 5.52 9.16
C ALA A 76 16.07 5.09 9.22
N ASP A 77 16.33 3.86 9.67
CA ASP A 77 17.69 3.29 9.76
C ASP A 77 18.39 3.26 8.38
N ARG A 78 17.61 3.20 7.30
CA ARG A 78 18.12 3.24 5.92
C ARG A 78 18.15 4.65 5.33
N GLY A 79 17.80 5.67 6.07
CA GLY A 79 17.76 7.07 5.61
C GLY A 79 16.65 7.37 4.59
N VAL A 80 15.64 6.48 4.46
CA VAL A 80 14.48 6.68 3.58
C VAL A 80 13.56 7.75 4.13
N VAL A 81 13.38 7.81 5.45
CA VAL A 81 12.69 8.91 6.14
C VAL A 81 13.66 9.64 7.06
N ARG A 82 13.64 10.98 7.04
CA ARG A 82 14.53 11.86 7.79
C ARG A 82 13.73 12.92 8.54
N SER A 83 14.35 13.51 9.56
CA SER A 83 13.70 14.51 10.42
C SER A 83 13.25 15.78 9.70
N GLU A 84 13.92 16.15 8.62
CA GLU A 84 13.63 17.34 7.79
C GLU A 84 12.60 17.09 6.69
N ASP A 85 12.22 15.82 6.44
CA ASP A 85 11.40 15.46 5.31
C ASP A 85 9.96 15.98 5.41
N ARG A 86 9.43 16.35 4.24
CA ARG A 86 8.00 16.48 3.97
C ARG A 86 7.49 15.16 3.38
N VAL A 87 6.55 14.54 4.05
CA VAL A 87 6.02 13.23 3.68
C VAL A 87 4.58 13.35 3.20
N LEU A 88 4.21 12.60 2.17
CA LEU A 88 2.82 12.33 1.79
C LEU A 88 2.49 10.88 2.14
N ASP A 89 1.43 10.66 2.90
CA ASP A 89 0.87 9.32 3.18
C ASP A 89 -0.46 9.16 2.44
N ILE A 90 -0.46 8.31 1.41
CA ILE A 90 -1.60 8.10 0.50
C ILE A 90 -2.49 6.98 1.04
N GLY A 91 -3.77 7.30 1.29
CA GLY A 91 -4.71 6.37 1.93
C GLY A 91 -4.29 6.08 3.35
N CYS A 92 -4.05 7.13 4.11
CA CYS A 92 -3.46 7.09 5.45
C CYS A 92 -4.34 6.36 6.50
N GLY A 93 -5.64 6.21 6.22
CA GLY A 93 -6.60 5.64 7.15
C GLY A 93 -6.60 6.34 8.50
N PRO A 94 -6.73 5.61 9.62
CA PRO A 94 -6.72 6.19 10.96
C PRO A 94 -5.31 6.47 11.48
N GLY A 95 -4.31 6.57 10.58
CA GLY A 95 -2.95 6.95 10.94
C GLY A 95 -2.00 5.81 11.29
N THR A 96 -2.28 4.61 10.79
CA THR A 96 -1.48 3.39 11.06
C THR A 96 0.02 3.62 10.88
N TYR A 97 0.39 4.24 9.76
CA TYR A 97 1.77 4.59 9.44
C TYR A 97 2.05 6.08 9.60
N THR A 98 1.04 6.93 9.46
CA THR A 98 1.15 8.39 9.66
C THR A 98 1.71 8.75 11.03
N LEU A 99 1.21 8.14 12.09
CA LEU A 99 1.64 8.44 13.47
C LEU A 99 3.12 8.11 13.71
N PRO A 100 3.64 6.92 13.41
CA PRO A 100 5.06 6.63 13.53
C PRO A 100 5.93 7.46 12.56
N LEU A 101 5.45 7.82 11.37
CA LEU A 101 6.15 8.72 10.45
C LEU A 101 6.23 10.14 11.01
N ALA A 102 5.14 10.67 11.58
CA ALA A 102 5.11 12.02 12.15
C ALA A 102 6.10 12.23 13.29
N ARG A 103 6.51 11.16 13.99
CA ARG A 103 7.58 11.25 15.00
C ARG A 103 8.97 11.38 14.41
N ARG A 104 9.14 11.11 13.09
CA ARG A 104 10.45 10.99 12.43
C ARG A 104 10.66 11.95 11.27
N CYS A 105 9.64 12.70 10.86
CA CYS A 105 9.71 13.67 9.79
C CYS A 105 9.32 15.06 10.28
N ARG A 106 9.57 16.07 9.44
CA ARG A 106 9.21 17.47 9.74
C ARG A 106 7.70 17.68 9.67
N LEU A 107 7.08 17.19 8.60
CA LEU A 107 5.66 17.40 8.33
C LEU A 107 5.14 16.25 7.46
N ILE A 108 3.95 15.78 7.77
CA ILE A 108 3.27 14.77 6.96
C ILE A 108 1.91 15.28 6.50
N THR A 109 1.64 15.17 5.21
CA THR A 109 0.31 15.34 4.64
C THR A 109 -0.35 13.97 4.60
N ALA A 110 -1.40 13.79 5.37
CA ALA A 110 -2.16 12.55 5.49
C ALA A 110 -3.39 12.63 4.59
N LEU A 111 -3.36 11.92 3.47
CA LEU A 111 -4.41 11.91 2.45
C LEU A 111 -5.29 10.68 2.62
N ASP A 112 -6.60 10.91 2.78
CA ASP A 112 -7.61 9.85 2.73
C ASP A 112 -8.95 10.40 2.26
N SER A 113 -9.71 9.60 1.53
CA SER A 113 -11.03 10.02 1.03
C SER A 113 -12.16 9.88 2.05
N ALA A 114 -11.93 9.15 3.16
CA ALA A 114 -12.92 8.90 4.20
C ALA A 114 -12.76 9.86 5.39
N PRO A 115 -13.69 10.79 5.61
CA PRO A 115 -13.61 11.77 6.70
C PRO A 115 -13.50 11.14 8.09
N ALA A 116 -14.17 10.01 8.33
CA ALA A 116 -14.11 9.32 9.62
C ALA A 116 -12.72 8.73 9.92
N MET A 117 -11.98 8.30 8.88
CA MET A 117 -10.58 7.88 9.02
C MET A 117 -9.70 9.05 9.47
N LEU A 118 -9.84 10.21 8.84
CA LEU A 118 -9.08 11.41 9.22
C LEU A 118 -9.45 11.94 10.60
N ALA A 119 -10.72 11.82 11.00
CA ALA A 119 -11.16 12.15 12.35
C ALA A 119 -10.51 11.23 13.40
N ALA A 120 -10.46 9.93 13.12
CA ALA A 120 -9.77 8.95 13.98
C ALA A 120 -8.25 9.23 14.07
N LEU A 121 -7.59 9.52 12.93
CA LEU A 121 -6.20 9.96 12.90
C LEU A 121 -5.98 11.21 13.78
N SER A 122 -6.82 12.23 13.61
CA SER A 122 -6.68 13.50 14.34
C SER A 122 -6.82 13.32 15.85
N ALA A 123 -7.77 12.47 16.29
CA ALA A 123 -7.93 12.12 17.70
C ALA A 123 -6.70 11.41 18.26
N GLU A 124 -6.15 10.45 17.54
CA GLU A 124 -4.99 9.69 17.93
C GLU A 124 -3.71 10.56 17.93
N ALA A 125 -3.56 11.44 16.94
CA ALA A 125 -2.45 12.39 16.86
C ALA A 125 -2.41 13.36 18.05
N LYS A 126 -3.57 13.81 18.51
CA LYS A 126 -3.68 14.63 19.74
C LYS A 126 -3.25 13.83 20.96
N ARG A 127 -3.73 12.59 21.09
CA ARG A 127 -3.39 11.71 22.21
C ARG A 127 -1.88 11.42 22.29
N GLU A 128 -1.21 11.35 21.12
CA GLU A 128 0.23 11.07 21.02
C GLU A 128 1.11 12.32 20.98
N GLY A 129 0.53 13.51 21.00
CA GLY A 129 1.27 14.78 20.99
C GLY A 129 1.98 15.09 19.67
N VAL A 130 1.52 14.52 18.53
CA VAL A 130 2.14 14.71 17.20
C VAL A 130 1.27 15.50 16.23
N SER A 131 0.12 16.02 16.67
CA SER A 131 -0.84 16.73 15.80
C SER A 131 -0.23 17.94 15.07
N GLY A 132 0.75 18.64 15.67
CA GLY A 132 1.44 19.77 15.04
C GLY A 132 2.33 19.40 13.83
N ARG A 133 2.50 18.10 13.56
CA ARG A 133 3.29 17.59 12.43
C ARG A 133 2.44 16.91 11.35
N ILE A 134 1.11 16.96 11.47
CA ILE A 134 0.18 16.27 10.58
C ILE A 134 -0.81 17.28 10.00
N GLU A 135 -0.83 17.37 8.68
CA GLU A 135 -1.85 18.05 7.91
C GLU A 135 -2.75 16.99 7.26
N THR A 136 -4.06 17.07 7.46
CA THR A 136 -5.01 16.13 6.84
C THR A 136 -5.56 16.70 5.53
N ASP A 137 -5.69 15.85 4.52
CA ASP A 137 -6.26 16.18 3.22
C ASP A 137 -7.37 15.18 2.89
N CYS A 138 -8.62 15.65 2.85
CA CYS A 138 -9.80 14.80 2.63
C CYS A 138 -10.17 14.78 1.14
N ARG A 139 -9.37 14.05 0.34
CA ARG A 139 -9.59 13.88 -1.10
C ARG A 139 -9.26 12.48 -1.56
N ASP A 140 -9.79 12.07 -2.71
CA ASP A 140 -9.31 10.89 -3.39
C ASP A 140 -7.94 11.15 -4.04
N TRP A 141 -7.09 10.12 -4.08
CA TRP A 141 -5.76 10.23 -4.71
C TRP A 141 -5.85 10.65 -6.19
N SER A 142 -6.92 10.28 -6.88
CA SER A 142 -7.15 10.68 -8.28
C SER A 142 -7.33 12.19 -8.46
N GLU A 143 -7.74 12.90 -7.42
CA GLU A 143 -7.96 14.36 -7.43
C GLU A 143 -6.68 15.15 -7.12
N VAL A 144 -5.63 14.49 -6.66
CA VAL A 144 -4.36 15.14 -6.30
C VAL A 144 -3.44 15.23 -7.51
N THR A 145 -3.03 16.42 -7.87
CA THR A 145 -2.01 16.62 -8.92
C THR A 145 -0.62 16.36 -8.34
N PRO A 146 0.13 15.36 -8.85
CA PRO A 146 1.50 15.13 -8.42
C PRO A 146 2.37 16.33 -8.79
N ALA A 147 3.12 16.86 -7.84
CA ALA A 147 3.91 18.09 -8.04
C ALA A 147 5.36 17.99 -7.57
N GLY A 148 5.87 16.79 -7.30
CA GLY A 148 7.26 16.62 -6.82
C GLY A 148 7.58 17.44 -5.56
N ARG A 149 6.64 17.55 -4.61
CA ARG A 149 6.76 18.42 -3.43
C ARG A 149 7.19 17.69 -2.17
N PHE A 150 7.13 16.37 -2.17
CA PHE A 150 7.39 15.54 -1.01
C PHE A 150 8.74 14.84 -1.13
N ASP A 151 9.48 14.78 -0.04
CA ASP A 151 10.75 14.08 0.01
C ASP A 151 10.55 12.57 0.06
N LEU A 152 9.48 12.12 0.74
CA LEU A 152 9.00 10.75 0.75
C LEU A 152 7.50 10.72 0.42
N VAL A 153 7.12 9.87 -0.52
CA VAL A 153 5.71 9.49 -0.73
C VAL A 153 5.53 8.06 -0.28
N PHE A 154 4.58 7.86 0.62
CA PHE A 154 4.31 6.60 1.27
C PHE A 154 2.88 6.14 0.95
N GLY A 155 2.69 4.84 0.77
CA GLY A 155 1.38 4.21 0.64
C GLY A 155 1.44 2.80 1.20
N ALA A 156 0.49 2.44 2.05
CA ALA A 156 0.49 1.15 2.71
C ALA A 156 -0.88 0.49 2.67
N LEU A 157 -0.96 -0.69 2.04
CA LEU A 157 -2.17 -1.51 2.00
C LEU A 157 -3.40 -0.70 1.54
N THR A 158 -3.18 0.28 0.69
CA THR A 158 -4.19 1.23 0.23
C THR A 158 -4.71 0.86 -1.16
N PRO A 159 -6.03 0.90 -1.38
CA PRO A 159 -6.61 0.73 -2.71
C PRO A 159 -6.34 1.93 -3.65
N ALA A 160 -5.80 3.03 -3.16
CA ALA A 160 -5.45 4.19 -3.97
C ALA A 160 -4.34 3.89 -4.98
N ILE A 161 -3.38 3.02 -4.63
CA ILE A 161 -2.29 2.58 -5.53
C ILE A 161 -2.66 1.20 -6.10
N LYS A 162 -3.50 1.22 -7.08
CA LYS A 162 -4.17 0.02 -7.60
C LYS A 162 -3.71 -0.43 -9.00
N ASP A 163 -2.92 0.35 -9.69
CA ASP A 163 -2.48 0.13 -11.07
C ASP A 163 -1.20 0.91 -11.40
N ALA A 164 -0.70 0.67 -12.61
CA ALA A 164 0.51 1.31 -13.12
C ALA A 164 0.42 2.85 -13.10
N GLU A 165 -0.72 3.41 -13.50
CA GLU A 165 -0.91 4.86 -13.55
C GLU A 165 -0.78 5.48 -12.15
N ASN A 166 -1.49 4.92 -11.16
CA ASN A 166 -1.44 5.42 -9.80
C ASN A 166 -0.06 5.25 -9.15
N LEU A 167 0.67 4.17 -9.49
CA LEU A 167 2.04 3.97 -9.04
C LEU A 167 3.00 5.01 -9.64
N MET A 168 2.89 5.28 -10.94
CA MET A 168 3.74 6.29 -11.59
C MET A 168 3.41 7.71 -11.12
N ARG A 169 2.13 8.01 -10.83
CA ARG A 169 1.73 9.27 -10.20
C ARG A 169 2.31 9.42 -8.80
N MET A 170 2.31 8.34 -8.00
CA MET A 170 2.96 8.31 -6.68
C MET A 170 4.46 8.66 -6.81
N ASN A 171 5.13 8.06 -7.79
CA ASN A 171 6.54 8.35 -8.06
C ASN A 171 6.76 9.82 -8.47
N ALA A 172 5.92 10.37 -9.36
CA ALA A 172 5.99 11.77 -9.80
C ALA A 172 5.74 12.79 -8.67
N ALA A 173 5.05 12.40 -7.60
CA ALA A 173 4.83 13.25 -6.44
C ALA A 173 6.05 13.35 -5.51
N SER A 174 7.01 12.44 -5.66
CA SER A 174 8.22 12.35 -4.83
C SER A 174 9.41 13.06 -5.45
N ARG A 175 10.25 13.66 -4.61
CA ARG A 175 11.57 14.17 -5.00
C ARG A 175 12.69 13.16 -4.78
N ARG A 176 12.51 12.24 -3.81
CA ARG A 176 13.62 11.38 -3.36
C ARG A 176 13.23 9.92 -3.26
N HIS A 177 12.22 9.59 -2.45
CA HIS A 177 11.82 8.21 -2.24
C HIS A 177 10.31 8.00 -2.36
N CYS A 178 9.95 6.86 -2.94
CA CYS A 178 8.61 6.28 -2.81
C CYS A 178 8.71 4.99 -2.02
N CYS A 179 7.76 4.75 -1.12
CA CYS A 179 7.67 3.52 -0.38
C CYS A 179 6.24 2.96 -0.47
N LEU A 180 6.11 1.78 -1.05
CA LEU A 180 4.85 1.06 -1.14
C LEU A 180 4.92 -0.19 -0.24
N VAL A 181 4.03 -0.27 0.74
CA VAL A 181 3.85 -1.48 1.56
C VAL A 181 2.67 -2.27 1.00
N GLY A 182 2.94 -3.48 0.56
CA GLY A 182 1.96 -4.39 -0.01
C GLY A 182 2.00 -5.76 0.64
N LEU A 183 1.20 -6.67 0.13
CA LEU A 183 1.20 -8.07 0.53
C LEU A 183 1.95 -8.89 -0.54
N LYS A 184 2.75 -9.87 -0.10
CA LYS A 184 3.30 -10.86 -1.00
C LYS A 184 2.28 -11.97 -1.22
N GLY A 185 1.80 -12.09 -2.46
CA GLY A 185 0.80 -13.11 -2.80
C GLY A 185 -0.52 -12.90 -2.08
N GLY A 186 -1.37 -13.92 -2.10
CA GLY A 186 -2.66 -13.89 -1.43
C GLY A 186 -2.53 -13.84 0.09
N HIS A 187 -3.31 -13.00 0.72
CA HIS A 187 -3.50 -13.06 2.17
C HIS A 187 -4.38 -14.27 2.49
N HIS A 188 -3.79 -15.31 3.07
CA HIS A 188 -4.53 -16.50 3.48
C HIS A 188 -5.07 -16.35 4.90
N SER A 189 -6.37 -16.60 5.04
CA SER A 189 -7.07 -16.69 6.32
C SER A 189 -7.94 -17.92 6.28
N SER A 190 -7.66 -18.91 7.12
CA SER A 190 -8.40 -20.19 7.12
C SER A 190 -9.90 -19.99 7.31
N LEU A 191 -10.31 -19.05 8.16
CA LEU A 191 -11.72 -18.73 8.39
C LEU A 191 -12.34 -18.03 7.16
N ARG A 192 -11.71 -16.96 6.67
CA ARG A 192 -12.22 -16.20 5.53
C ARG A 192 -12.27 -17.05 4.27
N ASP A 193 -11.20 -17.78 3.99
CA ASP A 193 -11.09 -18.59 2.78
C ASP A 193 -12.06 -19.77 2.84
N GLY A 194 -12.32 -20.33 4.04
CA GLY A 194 -13.34 -21.35 4.25
C GLY A 194 -14.76 -20.81 4.03
N LEU A 195 -15.11 -19.69 4.66
CA LEU A 195 -16.41 -19.04 4.48
C LEU A 195 -16.63 -18.60 3.03
N TRP A 196 -15.57 -18.06 2.39
CA TRP A 196 -15.65 -17.67 0.98
C TRP A 196 -15.98 -18.85 0.08
N ARG A 197 -15.29 -19.98 0.26
CA ARG A 197 -15.52 -21.20 -0.52
C ARG A 197 -16.94 -21.75 -0.33
N GLU A 198 -17.44 -21.72 0.91
CA GLU A 198 -18.79 -22.17 1.25
C GLU A 198 -19.88 -21.31 0.60
N VAL A 199 -19.70 -19.96 0.63
CA VAL A 199 -20.71 -19.01 0.16
C VAL A 199 -20.63 -18.79 -1.36
N MET A 200 -19.43 -18.73 -1.92
CA MET A 200 -19.18 -18.32 -3.31
C MET A 200 -18.87 -19.50 -4.24
N GLY A 201 -18.67 -20.71 -3.70
CA GLY A 201 -18.47 -21.94 -4.48
C GLY A 201 -17.10 -22.07 -5.15
N GLY A 202 -16.08 -21.31 -4.68
CA GLY A 202 -14.73 -21.35 -5.24
C GLY A 202 -13.70 -20.65 -4.38
N ASP A 203 -12.43 -20.71 -4.77
CA ASP A 203 -11.35 -20.06 -4.04
C ASP A 203 -11.31 -18.54 -4.29
N MET A 204 -10.83 -17.80 -3.29
CA MET A 204 -10.65 -16.36 -3.41
C MET A 204 -9.34 -16.07 -4.17
N GLU A 205 -9.43 -15.48 -5.35
CA GLU A 205 -8.26 -15.03 -6.09
C GLU A 205 -7.84 -13.62 -5.64
N SER A 206 -6.60 -13.47 -5.20
CA SER A 206 -6.07 -12.22 -4.65
C SER A 206 -4.71 -11.80 -5.22
N HIS A 207 -4.33 -12.33 -6.38
CA HIS A 207 -3.02 -12.05 -7.00
C HIS A 207 -2.82 -10.59 -7.42
N ALA A 208 -3.87 -9.80 -7.49
CA ALA A 208 -3.83 -8.39 -7.91
C ALA A 208 -2.94 -7.48 -7.03
N PHE A 209 -2.62 -7.92 -5.83
CA PHE A 209 -1.80 -7.17 -4.87
C PHE A 209 -0.37 -7.70 -4.75
N ASP A 210 0.03 -8.64 -5.62
CA ASP A 210 1.37 -9.21 -5.59
C ASP A 210 2.43 -8.16 -5.95
N THR A 211 3.49 -8.13 -5.17
CA THR A 211 4.65 -7.23 -5.33
C THR A 211 5.34 -7.34 -6.69
N GLN A 212 5.19 -8.47 -7.38
CA GLN A 212 5.78 -8.68 -8.70
C GLN A 212 5.38 -7.62 -9.73
N TYR A 213 4.12 -7.16 -9.70
CA TYR A 213 3.64 -6.15 -10.67
C TYR A 213 4.30 -4.79 -10.48
N PRO A 214 4.21 -4.13 -9.32
CA PRO A 214 4.86 -2.85 -9.11
C PRO A 214 6.37 -2.93 -9.21
N PHE A 215 7.00 -4.02 -8.75
CA PHE A 215 8.44 -4.21 -8.85
C PHE A 215 8.91 -4.24 -10.30
N ASN A 216 8.36 -5.16 -11.11
CA ASN A 216 8.80 -5.30 -12.49
C ASN A 216 8.42 -4.08 -13.34
N LEU A 217 7.26 -3.46 -13.10
CA LEU A 217 6.88 -2.22 -13.76
C LEU A 217 7.91 -1.11 -13.52
N LEU A 218 8.30 -0.88 -12.27
CA LEU A 218 9.28 0.14 -11.92
C LEU A 218 10.66 -0.20 -12.52
N TYR A 219 11.10 -1.44 -12.42
CA TYR A 219 12.38 -1.87 -12.96
C TYR A 219 12.44 -1.66 -14.49
N GLN A 220 11.41 -2.07 -15.22
CA GLN A 220 11.33 -1.90 -16.67
C GLN A 220 11.11 -0.41 -17.08
N SER A 221 10.66 0.42 -16.15
CA SER A 221 10.57 1.88 -16.36
C SER A 221 11.87 2.63 -16.04
N GLY A 222 12.97 1.91 -15.76
CA GLY A 222 14.29 2.48 -15.50
C GLY A 222 14.53 2.90 -14.05
N PHE A 223 13.65 2.54 -13.11
CA PHE A 223 13.89 2.73 -11.68
C PHE A 223 14.65 1.54 -11.09
N LEU A 224 15.25 1.73 -9.93
CA LEU A 224 15.95 0.68 -9.17
C LEU A 224 15.15 0.37 -7.89
N PRO A 225 14.06 -0.38 -7.98
CA PRO A 225 13.25 -0.71 -6.82
C PRO A 225 13.98 -1.68 -5.90
N GLU A 226 13.87 -1.43 -4.61
CA GLU A 226 14.38 -2.30 -3.56
C GLU A 226 13.20 -2.96 -2.84
N VAL A 227 13.26 -4.27 -2.61
CA VAL A 227 12.19 -5.04 -1.96
C VAL A 227 12.71 -5.67 -0.68
N THR A 228 11.95 -5.48 0.40
CA THR A 228 12.19 -6.16 1.67
C THR A 228 10.95 -6.92 2.09
N PHE A 229 11.08 -8.21 2.37
CA PHE A 229 9.99 -9.02 2.90
C PHE A 229 10.06 -9.05 4.42
N LEU A 230 8.93 -8.71 5.05
CA LEU A 230 8.75 -8.80 6.50
C LEU A 230 7.78 -9.95 6.78
N PRO A 231 8.24 -11.08 7.32
CA PRO A 231 7.35 -12.18 7.66
C PRO A 231 6.41 -11.74 8.78
N TYR A 232 5.11 -11.92 8.55
CA TYR A 232 4.08 -11.60 9.51
C TYR A 232 3.07 -12.75 9.62
N ALA A 233 2.85 -13.22 10.84
CA ALA A 233 1.79 -14.16 11.15
C ALA A 233 1.06 -13.71 12.42
N LYS A 234 -0.26 -13.52 12.32
CA LYS A 234 -1.13 -13.20 13.46
C LYS A 234 -2.12 -14.34 13.65
N LYS A 235 -2.13 -14.96 14.84
CA LYS A 235 -3.23 -15.82 15.26
C LYS A 235 -4.37 -14.94 15.75
N VAL A 236 -5.48 -14.92 15.04
CA VAL A 236 -6.70 -14.21 15.45
C VAL A 236 -7.64 -15.24 16.06
N ARG A 237 -8.06 -15.04 17.31
CA ARG A 237 -9.19 -15.74 17.91
C ARG A 237 -10.34 -14.74 17.93
N GLU A 238 -11.33 -14.93 17.08
CA GLU A 238 -12.56 -14.15 17.14
C GLU A 238 -13.56 -14.88 18.02
N ALA A 239 -14.20 -14.15 18.94
CA ALA A 239 -15.26 -14.72 19.75
C ALA A 239 -16.47 -15.02 18.87
N SER A 240 -17.11 -16.18 19.04
CA SER A 240 -18.26 -16.64 18.26
C SER A 240 -19.45 -15.67 18.23
N ALA A 241 -19.52 -14.71 19.15
CA ALA A 241 -20.53 -13.65 19.17
C ALA A 241 -20.42 -12.70 17.98
N TYR A 242 -19.25 -12.56 17.34
CA TYR A 242 -19.05 -11.72 16.15
C TYR A 242 -19.51 -12.39 14.83
N VAL A 243 -19.72 -13.69 14.85
CA VAL A 243 -20.12 -14.45 13.65
C VAL A 243 -21.64 -14.45 13.45
N ARG A 244 -22.42 -13.93 14.41
CA ARG A 244 -23.89 -13.95 14.39
C ARG A 244 -24.55 -12.59 14.07
N GLN A 245 -23.80 -11.58 13.68
CA GLN A 245 -24.30 -10.30 13.18
C GLN A 245 -24.02 -10.15 11.69
#